data_6232b02dfdef803bd39430258186f272
#
_entry.id   6232b02dfdef803bd39430258186f272
#
_cell.length_a   1.000
_cell.length_b   1.000
_cell.length_c   1.000
_cell.angle_alpha   90.00
_cell.angle_beta   90.00
_cell.angle_gamma   90.00
#
_symmetry.space_group_name_H-M   'P 1'
#
loop_
_entity.id
_entity.type
_entity.pdbx_description
1 polymer ?
#
loop_
_entity_poly.entity_id
_entity_poly.type
_entity_poly.pdbx_seq_one_letter_code
_entity_poly.pdbx_strand_id
1 'polypeptide(L)'
;MHLTSRVFDSVTAKVPHLFSEDDDENSRKIVWYRQLLRLIGLTHDLGHAPFSHASEELFVGGKEHEDFTKLIICETEIADYIRAIGQRFKLEYGPQYDITPELVWMIYDGKDVTDDRFIMPDFLFLKSFMDGELDC
;
A
#
# COMPACT_ATOMS: atom_id res chain seq x y z
N MET A 1 -1.99 -6.14 -9.69
CA MET A 1 -1.50 -7.01 -8.60
C MET A 1 -0.30 -7.87 -8.98
N HIS A 2 -0.34 -8.65 -10.07
CA HIS A 2 0.81 -9.49 -10.47
C HIS A 2 2.00 -8.65 -10.98
N LEU A 3 1.72 -7.60 -11.74
CA LEU A 3 2.74 -6.68 -12.25
C LEU A 3 3.48 -5.98 -11.11
N THR A 4 2.77 -5.39 -10.17
CA THR A 4 3.34 -4.72 -8.99
C THR A 4 4.32 -5.62 -8.23
N SER A 5 3.96 -6.89 -8.01
CA SER A 5 4.85 -7.85 -7.36
C SER A 5 6.13 -8.12 -8.17
N ARG A 6 6.02 -8.25 -9.49
CA ARG A 6 7.18 -8.50 -10.36
C ARG A 6 8.12 -7.31 -10.44
N VAL A 7 7.58 -6.11 -10.49
CA VAL A 7 8.38 -4.88 -10.47
C VAL A 7 9.11 -4.76 -9.14
N PHE A 8 8.40 -4.95 -8.02
CA PHE A 8 9.01 -4.95 -6.70
C PHE A 8 10.15 -5.98 -6.59
N ASP A 9 9.91 -7.23 -6.98
CA ASP A 9 10.92 -8.29 -6.95
C ASP A 9 12.14 -7.93 -7.83
N SER A 10 11.92 -7.30 -8.98
CA SER A 10 13.00 -6.87 -9.88
C SER A 10 13.83 -5.72 -9.29
N VAL A 11 13.20 -4.78 -8.61
CA VAL A 11 13.88 -3.64 -7.98
C VAL A 11 14.66 -4.10 -6.75
N THR A 12 14.06 -4.88 -5.87
CA THR A 12 14.73 -5.38 -4.66
C THR A 12 15.95 -6.24 -4.97
N ALA A 13 15.89 -7.01 -6.06
CA ALA A 13 17.05 -7.77 -6.54
C ALA A 13 18.21 -6.89 -7.03
N LYS A 14 17.95 -5.67 -7.49
CA LYS A 14 18.97 -4.73 -8.01
C LYS A 14 19.56 -3.82 -6.94
N VAL A 15 18.89 -3.61 -5.84
CA VAL A 15 19.27 -2.68 -4.77
C VAL A 15 19.26 -3.34 -3.38
N PRO A 16 20.01 -4.43 -3.19
CA PRO A 16 19.99 -5.17 -1.93
C PRO A 16 20.47 -4.32 -0.74
N HIS A 17 21.25 -3.27 -0.99
CA HIS A 17 21.77 -2.36 0.05
C HIS A 17 20.73 -1.43 0.68
N LEU A 18 19.51 -1.38 0.15
CA LEU A 18 18.39 -0.65 0.79
C LEU A 18 17.81 -1.40 2.00
N PHE A 19 18.18 -2.64 2.16
CA PHE A 19 17.68 -3.48 3.23
C PHE A 19 18.79 -3.76 4.25
N SER A 20 18.43 -4.08 5.49
CA SER A 20 19.33 -4.37 6.61
C SER A 20 20.35 -5.46 6.27
N GLU A 21 21.50 -5.47 6.97
CA GLU A 21 22.49 -6.56 6.91
C GLU A 21 22.02 -7.85 7.58
N ASP A 22 20.94 -7.79 8.39
CA ASP A 22 20.30 -8.97 8.97
C ASP A 22 19.40 -9.65 7.93
N ASP A 23 19.84 -10.80 7.43
CA ASP A 23 19.16 -11.55 6.37
C ASP A 23 17.72 -11.97 6.76
N ASP A 24 17.47 -12.28 8.02
CA ASP A 24 16.16 -12.73 8.49
C ASP A 24 15.18 -11.56 8.61
N GLU A 25 15.59 -10.45 9.21
CA GLU A 25 14.78 -9.24 9.32
C GLU A 25 14.48 -8.66 7.93
N ASN A 26 15.48 -8.63 7.09
CA ASN A 26 15.39 -8.17 5.72
C ASN A 26 14.39 -8.97 4.90
N SER A 27 14.45 -10.30 4.99
CA SER A 27 13.52 -11.19 4.31
C SER A 27 12.07 -10.95 4.74
N ARG A 28 11.81 -10.75 6.04
CA ARG A 28 10.47 -10.44 6.57
C ARG A 28 9.97 -9.07 6.09
N LYS A 29 10.83 -8.07 6.09
CA LYS A 29 10.54 -6.71 5.62
C LYS A 29 10.17 -6.70 4.13
N ILE A 30 10.93 -7.42 3.30
CA ILE A 30 10.65 -7.58 1.86
C ILE A 30 9.27 -8.21 1.64
N VAL A 31 8.95 -9.30 2.35
CA VAL A 31 7.64 -9.97 2.23
C VAL A 31 6.51 -9.05 2.67
N TRP A 32 6.71 -8.28 3.74
CA TRP A 32 5.73 -7.31 4.24
C TRP A 32 5.49 -6.17 3.25
N TYR A 33 6.54 -5.53 2.73
CA TYR A 33 6.43 -4.47 1.72
C TYR A 33 5.78 -4.96 0.44
N ARG A 34 6.15 -6.17 0.01
CA ARG A 34 5.52 -6.80 -1.16
C ARG A 34 4.02 -6.98 -0.97
N GLN A 35 3.58 -7.37 0.23
CA GLN A 35 2.15 -7.52 0.53
C GLN A 35 1.44 -6.17 0.60
N LEU A 36 2.04 -5.15 1.20
CA LEU A 36 1.51 -3.78 1.21
C LEU A 36 1.29 -3.26 -0.21
N LEU A 37 2.32 -3.33 -1.06
CA LEU A 37 2.20 -2.90 -2.46
C LEU A 37 1.16 -3.68 -3.26
N ARG A 38 0.97 -4.97 -2.96
CA ARG A 38 -0.09 -5.76 -3.58
C ARG A 38 -1.48 -5.30 -3.17
N LEU A 39 -1.67 -4.97 -1.91
CA LEU A 39 -2.94 -4.45 -1.40
C LEU A 39 -3.23 -3.07 -2.01
N ILE A 40 -2.25 -2.19 -2.03
CA ILE A 40 -2.38 -0.87 -2.65
C ILE A 40 -2.71 -1.02 -4.14
N GLY A 41 -1.94 -1.80 -4.89
CA GLY A 41 -2.19 -2.04 -6.31
C GLY A 41 -3.51 -2.74 -6.63
N LEU A 42 -4.17 -3.35 -5.63
CA LEU A 42 -5.52 -3.89 -5.76
C LEU A 42 -6.61 -2.86 -5.45
N THR A 43 -6.32 -1.90 -4.59
CA THR A 43 -7.33 -1.00 -4.01
C THR A 43 -7.27 0.44 -4.51
N HIS A 44 -6.18 0.85 -5.18
CA HIS A 44 -5.96 2.26 -5.55
C HIS A 44 -7.08 2.86 -6.42
N ASP A 45 -7.68 2.07 -7.30
CA ASP A 45 -8.72 2.53 -8.24
C ASP A 45 -10.16 2.28 -7.77
N LEU A 46 -10.37 1.76 -6.56
CA LEU A 46 -11.71 1.39 -6.10
C LEU A 46 -12.66 2.57 -5.95
N GLY A 47 -12.14 3.78 -5.75
CA GLY A 47 -12.93 5.01 -5.65
C GLY A 47 -13.31 5.63 -6.98
N HIS A 48 -12.74 5.18 -8.10
CA HIS A 48 -13.07 5.70 -9.41
C HIS A 48 -14.49 5.32 -9.84
N ALA A 49 -15.25 6.31 -10.27
CA ALA A 49 -16.55 6.10 -10.90
C ALA A 49 -16.36 5.61 -12.35
N PRO A 50 -17.42 5.02 -12.96
CA PRO A 50 -17.42 4.75 -14.40
C PRO A 50 -17.08 6.04 -15.16
N PHE A 51 -16.16 5.95 -16.13
CA PHE A 51 -15.59 7.08 -16.88
C PHE A 51 -14.53 7.92 -16.11
N SER A 52 -13.97 7.38 -15.02
CA SER A 52 -12.83 7.96 -14.31
C SER A 52 -13.04 9.46 -13.97
N HIS A 53 -12.02 10.29 -14.16
CA HIS A 53 -12.06 11.72 -13.83
C HIS A 53 -13.21 12.51 -14.49
N ALA A 54 -13.72 12.08 -15.64
CA ALA A 54 -14.88 12.73 -16.28
C ALA A 54 -16.16 12.63 -15.44
N SER A 55 -16.25 11.70 -14.50
CA SER A 55 -17.39 11.53 -13.59
C SER A 55 -17.25 12.29 -12.29
N GLU A 56 -16.09 12.84 -11.96
CA GLU A 56 -15.85 13.53 -10.68
C GLU A 56 -16.69 14.79 -10.54
N GLU A 57 -17.02 15.45 -11.65
CA GLU A 57 -17.95 16.60 -11.66
C GLU A 57 -19.36 16.23 -11.15
N LEU A 58 -19.70 14.93 -11.16
CA LEU A 58 -20.98 14.42 -10.68
C LEU A 58 -20.98 14.08 -9.19
N PHE A 59 -19.81 14.09 -8.54
CA PHE A 59 -19.73 13.78 -7.13
C PHE A 59 -20.30 14.91 -6.27
N VAL A 60 -21.22 14.56 -5.40
CA VAL A 60 -21.88 15.53 -4.52
C VAL A 60 -20.92 16.02 -3.44
N GLY A 61 -20.81 17.34 -3.29
CA GLY A 61 -20.05 17.97 -2.20
C GLY A 61 -18.56 18.16 -2.47
N GLY A 62 -18.13 18.12 -3.73
CA GLY A 62 -16.73 18.36 -4.10
C GLY A 62 -15.77 17.27 -3.63
N LYS A 63 -16.27 16.04 -3.49
CA LYS A 63 -15.46 14.88 -3.17
C LYS A 63 -14.69 14.42 -4.42
N GLU A 64 -13.47 13.93 -4.18
CA GLU A 64 -12.62 13.33 -5.20
C GLU A 64 -12.67 11.80 -5.09
N HIS A 65 -12.20 11.09 -6.13
CA HIS A 65 -12.16 9.62 -6.11
C HIS A 65 -11.33 9.07 -4.94
N GLU A 66 -10.33 9.83 -4.48
CA GLU A 66 -9.50 9.48 -3.32
C GLU A 66 -10.32 9.40 -2.02
N ASP A 67 -11.30 10.29 -1.82
CA ASP A 67 -12.20 10.23 -0.66
C ASP A 67 -13.00 8.93 -0.63
N PHE A 68 -13.47 8.47 -1.80
CA PHE A 68 -14.18 7.21 -1.93
C PHE A 68 -13.25 6.01 -1.77
N THR A 69 -12.04 6.08 -2.33
CA THR A 69 -11.02 5.04 -2.13
C THR A 69 -10.72 4.86 -0.64
N LYS A 70 -10.53 5.95 0.11
CA LYS A 70 -10.33 5.92 1.56
C LYS A 70 -11.48 5.26 2.29
N LEU A 71 -12.70 5.68 1.98
CA LEU A 71 -13.92 5.13 2.60
C LEU A 71 -14.02 3.63 2.34
N ILE A 72 -13.77 3.20 1.10
CA ILE A 72 -13.83 1.79 0.72
C ILE A 72 -12.76 0.97 1.46
N ILE A 73 -11.52 1.45 1.50
CA ILE A 73 -10.41 0.76 2.16
C ILE A 73 -10.60 0.68 3.67
N CYS A 74 -11.10 1.76 4.31
CA CYS A 74 -11.11 1.87 5.77
C CYS A 74 -12.44 1.50 6.42
N GLU A 75 -13.58 1.63 5.71
CA GLU A 75 -14.91 1.60 6.33
C GLU A 75 -15.86 0.52 5.74
N THR A 76 -15.38 -0.31 4.81
CA THR A 76 -16.20 -1.39 4.23
C THR A 76 -15.67 -2.77 4.61
N GLU A 77 -16.31 -3.83 4.09
CA GLU A 77 -15.84 -5.21 4.24
C GLU A 77 -14.39 -5.43 3.75
N ILE A 78 -13.90 -4.58 2.87
CA ILE A 78 -12.51 -4.60 2.40
C ILE A 78 -11.55 -4.34 3.56
N ALA A 79 -11.91 -3.45 4.50
CA ALA A 79 -11.16 -3.23 5.72
C ALA A 79 -10.99 -4.52 6.55
N ASP A 80 -12.03 -5.34 6.64
CA ASP A 80 -11.99 -6.59 7.40
C ASP A 80 -11.06 -7.62 6.74
N TYR A 81 -11.07 -7.69 5.41
CA TYR A 81 -10.11 -8.55 4.69
C TYR A 81 -8.65 -8.08 4.88
N ILE A 82 -8.40 -6.77 4.83
CA ILE A 82 -7.07 -6.20 5.07
C ILE A 82 -6.63 -6.53 6.50
N ARG A 83 -7.50 -6.33 7.51
CA ARG A 83 -7.20 -6.67 8.91
C ARG A 83 -6.91 -8.15 9.08
N ALA A 84 -7.64 -9.03 8.42
CA ALA A 84 -7.41 -10.47 8.47
C ALA A 84 -6.03 -10.85 7.90
N ILE A 85 -5.62 -10.21 6.80
CA ILE A 85 -4.28 -10.38 6.24
C ILE A 85 -3.22 -9.87 7.23
N GLY A 86 -3.42 -8.69 7.81
CA GLY A 86 -2.51 -8.10 8.80
C GLY A 86 -2.33 -8.98 10.04
N GLN A 87 -3.39 -9.55 10.56
CA GLN A 87 -3.33 -10.48 11.69
C GLN A 87 -2.51 -11.74 11.36
N ARG A 88 -2.62 -12.26 10.15
CA ARG A 88 -1.77 -13.39 9.71
C ARG A 88 -0.30 -12.99 9.69
N PHE A 89 0.04 -11.83 9.14
CA PHE A 89 1.40 -11.32 9.13
C PHE A 89 1.95 -11.10 10.53
N LYS A 90 1.15 -10.53 11.42
CA LYS A 90 1.49 -10.34 12.83
C LYS A 90 1.80 -11.65 13.54
N LEU A 91 1.03 -12.70 13.28
CA LEU A 91 1.24 -14.03 13.88
C LEU A 91 2.46 -14.75 13.30
N GLU A 92 2.72 -14.59 12.00
CA GLU A 92 3.76 -15.32 11.30
C GLU A 92 5.14 -14.65 11.44
N TYR A 93 5.19 -13.31 11.36
CA TYR A 93 6.44 -12.54 11.29
C TYR A 93 6.70 -11.67 12.52
N GLY A 94 5.70 -11.37 13.32
CA GLY A 94 5.79 -10.54 14.52
C GLY A 94 4.90 -9.30 14.49
N PRO A 95 4.66 -8.67 15.67
CA PRO A 95 3.72 -7.57 15.82
C PRO A 95 4.06 -6.32 14.98
N GLN A 96 5.33 -6.10 14.67
CA GLN A 96 5.79 -4.99 13.84
C GLN A 96 5.40 -5.12 12.36
N TYR A 97 4.98 -6.31 11.91
CA TYR A 97 4.57 -6.60 10.53
C TYR A 97 3.04 -6.63 10.34
N ASP A 98 2.30 -6.10 11.29
CA ASP A 98 0.85 -5.94 11.16
C ASP A 98 0.50 -5.03 9.97
N ILE A 99 -0.62 -5.33 9.31
CA ILE A 99 -1.14 -4.54 8.18
C ILE A 99 -2.55 -4.10 8.54
N THR A 100 -2.78 -2.79 8.53
CA THR A 100 -4.10 -2.20 8.78
C THR A 100 -4.61 -1.45 7.55
N PRO A 101 -5.92 -1.24 7.42
CA PRO A 101 -6.48 -0.40 6.37
C PRO A 101 -5.91 1.00 6.36
N GLU A 102 -5.69 1.58 7.55
CA GLU A 102 -5.13 2.91 7.73
C GLU A 102 -3.67 2.98 7.22
N LEU A 103 -2.90 1.91 7.44
CA LEU A 103 -1.53 1.79 6.91
C LEU A 103 -1.53 1.73 5.38
N VAL A 104 -2.41 0.91 4.79
CA VAL A 104 -2.55 0.82 3.33
C VAL A 104 -2.93 2.18 2.73
N TRP A 105 -3.89 2.87 3.36
CA TRP A 105 -4.30 4.20 2.95
C TRP A 105 -3.17 5.23 3.08
N MET A 106 -2.46 5.24 4.22
CA MET A 106 -1.34 6.17 4.46
C MET A 106 -0.27 6.08 3.37
N ILE A 107 0.10 4.87 2.95
CA ILE A 107 1.10 4.67 1.89
C ILE A 107 0.54 5.13 0.54
N TYR A 108 -0.73 4.85 0.25
CA TYR A 108 -1.39 5.30 -0.97
C TYR A 108 -1.47 6.83 -1.06
N ASP A 109 -2.03 7.49 -0.04
CA ASP A 109 -2.21 8.95 0.00
C ASP A 109 -0.86 9.69 -0.02
N GLY A 110 0.14 9.17 0.66
CA GLY A 110 1.52 9.68 0.62
C GLY A 110 1.73 11.07 1.19
N LYS A 111 0.73 11.67 1.85
CA LYS A 111 0.81 13.04 2.36
C LYS A 111 1.45 13.11 3.74
N ASP A 112 1.04 12.22 4.65
CA ASP A 112 1.49 12.22 6.04
C ASP A 112 1.93 10.83 6.49
N VAL A 113 3.20 10.67 6.88
CA VAL A 113 3.73 9.44 7.47
C VAL A 113 3.55 9.53 8.98
N THR A 114 2.56 8.82 9.50
CA THR A 114 2.23 8.79 10.94
C THR A 114 2.60 7.48 11.63
N ASP A 115 3.13 6.51 10.89
CA ASP A 115 3.50 5.20 11.41
C ASP A 115 5.02 5.12 11.62
N ASP A 116 5.44 5.00 12.88
CA ASP A 116 6.84 4.98 13.31
C ASP A 116 7.64 3.76 12.77
N ARG A 117 6.97 2.76 12.21
CA ARG A 117 7.61 1.60 11.57
C ARG A 117 8.27 1.94 10.25
N PHE A 118 7.92 3.09 9.65
CA PHE A 118 8.52 3.57 8.42
C PHE A 118 9.54 4.67 8.70
N ILE A 119 10.78 4.40 8.36
CA ILE A 119 11.76 5.45 8.16
C ILE A 119 11.48 6.10 6.80
N MET A 120 11.73 7.40 6.69
CA MET A 120 11.45 8.18 5.46
C MET A 120 11.97 7.54 4.16
N PRO A 121 13.19 6.97 4.10
CA PRO A 121 13.67 6.28 2.89
C PRO A 121 12.79 5.10 2.46
N ASP A 122 12.31 4.29 3.41
CA ASP A 122 11.47 3.14 3.12
C ASP A 122 10.09 3.55 2.59
N PHE A 123 9.51 4.59 3.19
CA PHE A 123 8.25 5.15 2.74
C PHE A 123 8.36 5.73 1.32
N LEU A 124 9.38 6.53 1.04
CA LEU A 124 9.62 7.09 -0.28
C LEU A 124 9.87 5.98 -1.32
N PHE A 125 10.54 4.91 -0.92
CA PHE A 125 10.73 3.74 -1.75
C PHE A 125 9.39 3.10 -2.14
N LEU A 126 8.50 2.84 -1.17
CA LEU A 126 7.17 2.29 -1.45
C LEU A 126 6.32 3.25 -2.30
N LYS A 127 6.36 4.55 -1.98
CA LYS A 127 5.62 5.57 -2.73
C LYS A 127 6.07 5.66 -4.18
N SER A 128 7.35 5.49 -4.48
CA SER A 128 7.86 5.54 -5.86
C SER A 128 7.26 4.48 -6.77
N PHE A 129 6.80 3.35 -6.23
CA PHE A 129 6.05 2.35 -6.99
C PHE A 129 4.65 2.83 -7.36
N MET A 130 4.05 3.68 -6.52
CA MET A 130 2.73 4.24 -6.80
C MET A 130 2.80 5.33 -7.87
N ASP A 131 3.76 6.24 -7.73
CA ASP A 131 3.91 7.40 -8.61
C ASP A 131 4.41 7.05 -10.03
N GLY A 132 5.05 5.89 -10.21
CA GLY A 132 5.69 5.52 -11.47
C GLY A 132 5.05 4.36 -12.25
N GLU A 133 4.39 3.44 -11.58
CA GLU A 133 3.98 2.15 -12.18
C GLU A 133 2.48 1.86 -12.09
N LEU A 134 1.75 2.52 -11.20
CA LEU A 134 0.32 2.27 -11.00
C LEU A 134 -0.57 3.34 -11.64
N ASP A 135 0.02 4.44 -12.06
CA ASP A 135 -0.64 5.58 -12.72
C ASP A 135 -0.72 5.43 -14.25
N CYS A 136 -0.52 4.23 -14.76
CA CYS A 136 -0.55 3.93 -16.20
C CYS A 136 -1.85 3.34 -16.66
#